data_317fe8668cd0fb9cba576404fb7f6b34
#
_entry.id   317fe8668cd0fb9cba576404fb7f6b34
#
_cell.length_a   1.000
_cell.length_b   1.000
_cell.length_c   1.000
_cell.angle_alpha   90.00
_cell.angle_beta   90.00
_cell.angle_gamma   90.00
#
_symmetry.space_group_name_H-M   'P 1'
#
loop_
_entity.id
_entity.type
_entity.pdbx_description
1 polymer ?
#
loop_
_entity_poly.entity_id
_entity_poly.type
_entity_poly.pdbx_seq_one_letter_code
_entity_poly.pdbx_strand_id
1 'polypeptide(L)'
;MAVDPKNMKFLVVDDFSTMRRIVRNLLKELGFTNVDEAEDGVNALQKLRTESFDFVISDWNMPKMTGIELLRQVRADAALRHLPVLMITAEAKKENIIEAAQAGASGYIVKPFTAATLDEKLNKIFQTMQKAGATT
;
A
#
# COMPACT_ATOMS: atom_id res chain seq x y z
N MET A 1 -20.77 4.32 -4.27
CA MET A 1 -20.24 5.62 -4.67
C MET A 1 -18.73 5.62 -4.56
N ALA A 2 -18.05 6.01 -5.63
CA ALA A 2 -16.58 5.99 -5.63
C ALA A 2 -16.02 7.15 -4.80
N VAL A 3 -15.03 6.85 -3.97
CA VAL A 3 -14.31 7.89 -3.22
C VAL A 3 -13.36 8.60 -4.17
N ASP A 4 -13.32 9.93 -4.12
CA ASP A 4 -12.33 10.71 -4.87
C ASP A 4 -10.94 10.31 -4.38
N PRO A 5 -10.04 9.83 -5.25
CA PRO A 5 -8.70 9.42 -4.84
C PRO A 5 -7.95 10.48 -4.05
N LYS A 6 -8.19 11.76 -4.34
CA LYS A 6 -7.53 12.87 -3.61
C LYS A 6 -7.95 12.95 -2.13
N ASN A 7 -9.09 12.37 -1.78
CA ASN A 7 -9.59 12.34 -0.41
C ASN A 7 -9.28 11.04 0.32
N MET A 8 -8.62 10.10 -0.35
CA MET A 8 -8.27 8.82 0.26
C MET A 8 -7.24 8.99 1.37
N LYS A 9 -7.39 8.21 2.43
CA LYS A 9 -6.42 8.16 3.52
C LYS A 9 -5.45 7.00 3.28
N PHE A 10 -4.17 7.34 3.17
CA PHE A 10 -3.09 6.39 2.90
C PHE A 10 -2.35 6.05 4.18
N LEU A 11 -1.96 4.79 4.33
CA LEU A 11 -1.01 4.38 5.35
C LEU A 11 0.29 3.95 4.66
N VAL A 12 1.39 4.62 5.01
CA VAL A 12 2.73 4.30 4.50
C VAL A 12 3.47 3.53 5.59
N VAL A 13 3.88 2.31 5.28
CA VAL A 13 4.53 1.41 6.22
C VAL A 13 5.96 1.13 5.80
N ASP A 14 6.92 1.51 6.62
CA ASP A 14 8.34 1.29 6.38
C ASP A 14 9.07 1.50 7.71
N ASP A 15 10.05 0.65 8.02
CA ASP A 15 10.83 0.79 9.25
C ASP A 15 11.85 1.95 9.16
N PHE A 16 12.06 2.48 7.97
CA PHE A 16 13.02 3.56 7.71
C PHE A 16 12.29 4.89 7.57
N SER A 17 12.47 5.79 8.54
CA SER A 17 11.75 7.08 8.56
C SER A 17 12.01 7.94 7.33
N THR A 18 13.24 7.90 6.81
CA THR A 18 13.60 8.65 5.59
C THR A 18 12.77 8.17 4.40
N MET A 19 12.59 6.86 4.27
CA MET A 19 11.80 6.30 3.17
C MET A 19 10.32 6.67 3.31
N ARG A 20 9.78 6.63 4.53
CA ARG A 20 8.40 7.07 4.77
C ARG A 20 8.20 8.52 4.32
N ARG A 21 9.16 9.40 4.64
CA ARG A 21 9.11 10.80 4.23
C ARG A 21 9.15 10.94 2.71
N ILE A 22 10.01 10.18 2.04
CA ILE A 22 10.13 10.20 0.58
C ILE A 22 8.78 9.81 -0.06
N VAL A 23 8.19 8.71 0.38
CA VAL A 23 6.90 8.25 -0.17
C VAL A 23 5.80 9.27 0.11
N ARG A 24 5.76 9.81 1.32
CA ARG A 24 4.78 10.83 1.70
C ARG A 24 4.90 12.08 0.80
N ASN A 25 6.14 12.53 0.54
CA ASN A 25 6.38 13.68 -0.33
C ASN A 25 5.98 13.42 -1.77
N LEU A 26 6.23 12.20 -2.28
CA LEU A 26 5.80 11.82 -3.62
C LEU A 26 4.27 11.80 -3.73
N LEU A 27 3.59 11.27 -2.72
CA LEU A 27 2.12 11.28 -2.67
C LEU A 27 1.60 12.72 -2.66
N LYS A 28 2.24 13.60 -1.90
CA LYS A 28 1.87 15.01 -1.83
C LYS A 28 2.02 15.69 -3.19
N GLU A 29 3.09 15.42 -3.92
CA GLU A 29 3.27 15.91 -5.28
C GLU A 29 2.13 15.50 -6.19
N LEU A 30 1.60 14.30 -6.00
CA LEU A 30 0.50 13.78 -6.79
C LEU A 30 -0.88 14.26 -6.31
N GLY A 31 -0.91 15.05 -5.23
CA GLY A 31 -2.13 15.63 -4.69
C GLY A 31 -2.78 14.82 -3.56
N PHE A 32 -2.11 13.79 -3.05
CA PHE A 32 -2.61 12.98 -1.93
C PHE A 32 -1.99 13.48 -0.64
N THR A 33 -2.77 14.18 0.18
CA THR A 33 -2.28 14.86 1.39
C THR A 33 -2.68 14.19 2.69
N ASN A 34 -3.67 13.27 2.66
CA ASN A 34 -4.12 12.57 3.85
C ASN A 34 -3.34 11.27 4.01
N VAL A 35 -2.15 11.38 4.62
CA VAL A 35 -1.20 10.26 4.74
C VAL A 35 -0.77 10.11 6.19
N ASP A 36 -0.90 8.89 6.72
CA ASP A 36 -0.35 8.51 8.03
C ASP A 36 0.78 7.50 7.82
N GLU A 37 1.54 7.24 8.85
CA GLU A 37 2.74 6.41 8.79
C GLU A 37 2.71 5.33 9.87
N ALA A 38 3.36 4.20 9.57
CA ALA A 38 3.62 3.14 10.54
C ALA A 38 5.05 2.64 10.37
N GLU A 39 5.70 2.29 11.48
CA GLU A 39 7.12 1.94 11.46
C GLU A 39 7.39 0.44 11.25
N ASP A 40 6.37 -0.39 11.37
CA ASP A 40 6.46 -1.84 11.14
C ASP A 40 5.08 -2.43 10.90
N GLY A 41 5.04 -3.72 10.58
CA GLY A 41 3.79 -4.41 10.28
C GLY A 41 2.85 -4.52 11.47
N VAL A 42 3.39 -4.66 12.67
CA VAL A 42 2.58 -4.76 13.91
C VAL A 42 1.88 -3.43 14.16
N ASN A 43 2.64 -2.33 14.10
CA ASN A 43 2.09 -0.98 14.27
C ASN A 43 1.06 -0.65 13.18
N ALA A 44 1.35 -1.05 11.93
CA ALA A 44 0.44 -0.85 10.81
C ALA A 44 -0.88 -1.57 11.03
N LEU A 45 -0.83 -2.84 11.40
CA LEU A 45 -2.03 -3.65 11.60
C LEU A 45 -2.89 -3.08 12.74
N GLN A 46 -2.25 -2.62 13.81
CA GLN A 46 -2.92 -1.98 14.92
C GLN A 46 -3.68 -0.72 14.46
N LYS A 47 -3.04 0.13 13.67
CA LYS A 47 -3.67 1.33 13.12
C LYS A 47 -4.82 0.98 12.18
N LEU A 48 -4.63 -0.01 11.31
CA LEU A 48 -5.66 -0.43 10.37
C LEU A 48 -6.92 -0.95 11.07
N ARG A 49 -6.77 -1.55 12.24
CA ARG A 49 -7.89 -2.09 13.03
C ARG A 49 -8.62 -1.02 13.84
N THR A 50 -7.97 0.10 14.14
CA THR A 50 -8.53 1.16 15.00
C THR A 50 -8.97 2.40 14.24
N GLU A 51 -8.51 2.59 13.00
CA GLU A 51 -8.82 3.76 12.17
C GLU A 51 -9.20 3.31 10.77
N SER A 52 -9.95 4.14 10.06
CA SER A 52 -10.34 3.86 8.67
C SER A 52 -9.26 4.35 7.71
N PHE A 53 -8.76 3.45 6.88
CA PHE A 53 -7.82 3.75 5.81
C PHE A 53 -8.40 3.29 4.48
N ASP A 54 -7.92 3.89 3.38
CA ASP A 54 -8.39 3.57 2.04
C ASP A 54 -7.35 2.89 1.17
N PHE A 55 -6.07 2.98 1.55
CA PHE A 55 -4.96 2.48 0.76
C PHE A 55 -3.73 2.23 1.64
N VAL A 56 -3.01 1.14 1.39
CA VAL A 56 -1.78 0.81 2.13
C VAL A 56 -0.61 0.72 1.15
N ILE A 57 0.48 1.41 1.47
CA ILE A 57 1.76 1.29 0.75
C ILE A 57 2.76 0.76 1.75
N SER A 58 3.30 -0.44 1.53
CA SER A 58 4.15 -1.12 2.50
C SER A 58 5.46 -1.59 1.90
N ASP A 59 6.56 -1.34 2.62
CA ASP A 59 7.85 -1.95 2.32
C ASP A 59 7.76 -3.46 2.54
N TRP A 60 8.59 -4.20 1.82
CA TRP A 60 8.65 -5.67 1.91
C TRP A 60 9.43 -6.11 3.16
N ASN A 61 10.62 -5.53 3.36
CA ASN A 61 11.54 -5.94 4.42
C ASN A 61 11.40 -5.04 5.64
N MET A 62 10.78 -5.55 6.71
CA MET A 62 10.61 -4.85 7.96
C MET A 62 10.85 -5.80 9.13
N PRO A 63 11.33 -5.30 10.29
CA PRO A 63 11.47 -6.14 11.47
C PRO A 63 10.09 -6.52 12.04
N LYS A 64 10.04 -7.51 12.89
CA LYS A 64 8.86 -8.01 13.62
C LYS A 64 7.84 -8.67 12.69
N MET A 65 7.36 -7.94 11.69
CA MET A 65 6.39 -8.44 10.72
C MET A 65 6.78 -7.89 9.34
N THR A 66 7.08 -8.77 8.39
CA THR A 66 7.42 -8.37 7.03
C THR A 66 6.19 -7.82 6.29
N GLY A 67 6.43 -7.11 5.18
CA GLY A 67 5.34 -6.60 4.37
C GLY A 67 4.42 -7.69 3.84
N ILE A 68 4.98 -8.84 3.49
CA ILE A 68 4.20 -9.98 3.00
C ILE A 68 3.32 -10.57 4.12
N GLU A 69 3.84 -10.63 5.34
CA GLU A 69 3.07 -11.08 6.50
C GLU A 69 1.95 -10.10 6.81
N LEU A 70 2.23 -8.80 6.74
CA LEU A 70 1.20 -7.75 6.91
C LEU A 70 0.11 -7.92 5.87
N LEU A 71 0.49 -8.11 4.60
CA LEU A 71 -0.46 -8.31 3.51
C LEU A 71 -1.36 -9.52 3.77
N ARG A 72 -0.79 -10.64 4.20
CA ARG A 72 -1.56 -11.83 4.52
C ARG A 72 -2.55 -11.59 5.66
N GLN A 73 -2.13 -10.84 6.69
CA GLN A 73 -3.01 -10.47 7.81
C GLN A 73 -4.17 -9.58 7.35
N VAL A 74 -3.89 -8.63 6.48
CA VAL A 74 -4.93 -7.74 5.91
C VAL A 74 -5.94 -8.56 5.11
N ARG A 75 -5.48 -9.51 4.28
CA ARG A 75 -6.38 -10.33 3.46
C ARG A 75 -7.16 -11.36 4.28
N ALA A 76 -6.63 -11.77 5.44
CA ALA A 76 -7.30 -12.70 6.34
C ALA A 76 -8.35 -12.03 7.24
N ASP A 77 -8.29 -10.70 7.36
CA ASP A 77 -9.20 -9.93 8.22
C ASP A 77 -10.41 -9.46 7.39
N ALA A 78 -11.60 -9.92 7.76
CA ALA A 78 -12.83 -9.58 7.01
C ALA A 78 -13.08 -8.08 6.89
N ALA A 79 -12.64 -7.29 7.88
CA ALA A 79 -12.82 -5.84 7.87
C ALA A 79 -11.77 -5.12 7.01
N LEU A 80 -10.62 -5.76 6.73
CA LEU A 80 -9.48 -5.12 6.06
C LEU A 80 -9.19 -5.67 4.67
N ARG A 81 -9.71 -6.85 4.32
CA ARG A 81 -9.34 -7.56 3.09
C ARG A 81 -9.68 -6.83 1.80
N HIS A 82 -10.52 -5.80 1.86
CA HIS A 82 -10.87 -4.99 0.70
C HIS A 82 -9.82 -3.91 0.38
N LEU A 83 -8.91 -3.64 1.32
CA LEU A 83 -7.93 -2.56 1.16
C LEU A 83 -6.93 -2.88 0.06
N PRO A 84 -6.70 -1.95 -0.89
CA PRO A 84 -5.59 -2.11 -1.82
C PRO A 84 -4.26 -1.96 -1.11
N VAL A 85 -3.31 -2.82 -1.45
CA VAL A 85 -1.96 -2.83 -0.87
C VAL A 85 -0.94 -2.81 -1.99
N LEU A 86 -0.16 -1.73 -2.05
CA LEU A 86 0.97 -1.58 -2.98
C LEU A 86 2.25 -1.94 -2.22
N MET A 87 2.96 -2.95 -2.71
CA MET A 87 4.21 -3.40 -2.08
C MET A 87 5.40 -2.67 -2.68
N ILE A 88 6.32 -2.22 -1.82
CA ILE A 88 7.59 -1.62 -2.25
C ILE A 88 8.68 -2.66 -2.05
N THR A 89 9.46 -2.93 -3.09
CA THR A 89 10.54 -3.91 -3.04
C THR A 89 11.83 -3.33 -3.59
N ALA A 90 12.97 -3.79 -3.05
CA ALA A 90 14.28 -3.40 -3.56
C ALA A 90 14.65 -4.16 -4.84
N GLU A 91 14.03 -5.30 -5.07
CA GLU A 91 14.33 -6.16 -6.23
C GLU A 91 13.04 -6.77 -6.81
N ALA A 92 12.93 -6.76 -8.14
CA ALA A 92 11.81 -7.35 -8.86
C ALA A 92 12.12 -8.80 -9.22
N LYS A 93 12.44 -9.64 -8.24
CA LYS A 93 12.66 -11.07 -8.46
C LYS A 93 11.33 -11.75 -8.77
N LYS A 94 11.35 -12.64 -9.75
CA LYS A 94 10.16 -13.36 -10.20
C LYS A 94 9.43 -14.06 -9.06
N GLU A 95 10.15 -14.78 -8.20
CA GLU A 95 9.56 -15.49 -7.07
C GLU A 95 8.92 -14.55 -6.05
N ASN A 96 9.48 -13.35 -5.86
CA ASN A 96 8.90 -12.35 -4.96
C ASN A 96 7.61 -11.78 -5.55
N ILE A 97 7.59 -11.51 -6.85
CA ILE A 97 6.41 -11.00 -7.54
C ILE A 97 5.29 -12.02 -7.48
N ILE A 98 5.60 -13.31 -7.69
CA ILE A 98 4.63 -14.39 -7.61
C ILE A 98 4.09 -14.52 -6.19
N GLU A 99 4.96 -14.47 -5.19
CA GLU A 99 4.57 -14.54 -3.78
C GLU A 99 3.62 -13.41 -3.41
N ALA A 100 3.93 -12.17 -3.83
CA ALA A 100 3.09 -11.01 -3.58
C ALA A 100 1.71 -11.18 -4.23
N ALA A 101 1.68 -11.63 -5.48
CA ALA A 101 0.43 -11.86 -6.20
C ALA A 101 -0.42 -12.92 -5.51
N GLN A 102 0.18 -14.02 -5.08
CA GLN A 102 -0.51 -15.11 -4.38
C GLN A 102 -1.04 -14.65 -3.02
N ALA A 103 -0.32 -13.76 -2.35
CA ALA A 103 -0.76 -13.20 -1.08
C ALA A 103 -1.84 -12.11 -1.25
N GLY A 104 -2.12 -11.68 -2.48
CA GLY A 104 -3.18 -10.74 -2.76
C GLY A 104 -2.75 -9.28 -2.85
N ALA A 105 -1.49 -9.01 -3.22
CA ALA A 105 -1.01 -7.64 -3.45
C ALA A 105 -1.78 -7.01 -4.61
N SER A 106 -2.13 -5.74 -4.47
CA SER A 106 -2.79 -4.97 -5.55
C SER A 106 -1.80 -4.55 -6.62
N GLY A 107 -0.52 -4.45 -6.26
CA GLY A 107 0.56 -4.14 -7.17
C GLY A 107 1.89 -4.11 -6.43
N TYR A 108 2.96 -3.86 -7.16
CA TYR A 108 4.30 -3.70 -6.57
C TYR A 108 5.04 -2.59 -7.31
N ILE A 109 6.02 -1.99 -6.62
CA ILE A 109 6.89 -0.96 -7.19
C ILE A 109 8.32 -1.19 -6.69
N VAL A 110 9.31 -1.00 -7.56
CA VAL A 110 10.73 -1.28 -7.26
C VAL A 110 11.46 0.00 -6.91
N LYS A 111 12.21 -0.01 -5.82
CA LYS A 111 13.06 1.12 -5.40
C LYS A 111 14.32 1.21 -6.27
N PRO A 112 14.83 2.42 -6.56
CA PRO A 112 14.17 3.70 -6.37
C PRO A 112 13.10 3.97 -7.43
N PHE A 113 12.10 4.76 -7.10
CA PHE A 113 11.04 5.11 -8.05
C PHE A 113 10.76 6.61 -8.03
N THR A 114 10.15 7.10 -9.11
CA THR A 114 9.79 8.51 -9.28
C THR A 114 8.30 8.71 -8.98
N ALA A 115 7.89 9.97 -8.87
CA ALA A 115 6.47 10.32 -8.74
C ALA A 115 5.68 9.81 -9.95
N ALA A 116 6.25 9.87 -11.16
CA ALA A 116 5.58 9.37 -12.36
C ALA A 116 5.31 7.87 -12.30
N THR A 117 6.27 7.08 -11.84
CA THR A 117 6.11 5.62 -11.70
C THR A 117 5.08 5.31 -10.61
N LEU A 118 5.13 6.01 -9.49
CA LEU A 118 4.14 5.84 -8.42
C LEU A 118 2.74 6.18 -8.92
N ASP A 119 2.58 7.29 -9.63
CA ASP A 119 1.31 7.71 -10.20
C ASP A 119 0.73 6.63 -11.14
N GLU A 120 1.56 6.07 -12.00
CA GLU A 120 1.17 4.99 -12.91
C GLU A 120 0.63 3.77 -12.15
N LYS A 121 1.34 3.34 -11.10
CA LYS A 121 0.93 2.21 -10.27
C LYS A 121 -0.37 2.49 -9.53
N LEU A 122 -0.51 3.68 -8.96
CA LEU A 122 -1.72 4.09 -8.24
C LEU A 122 -2.93 4.12 -9.18
N ASN A 123 -2.79 4.73 -10.36
CA ASN A 123 -3.87 4.81 -11.32
C ASN A 123 -4.35 3.43 -11.78
N LYS A 124 -3.44 2.51 -11.99
CA LYS A 124 -3.76 1.14 -12.37
C LYS A 124 -4.60 0.45 -11.29
N ILE A 125 -4.21 0.64 -10.03
CA ILE A 125 -4.94 0.08 -8.89
C ILE A 125 -6.32 0.74 -8.76
N PHE A 126 -6.40 2.07 -8.90
CA PHE A 126 -7.67 2.80 -8.84
C PHE A 126 -8.65 2.33 -9.91
N GLN A 127 -8.17 2.07 -11.13
CA GLN A 127 -9.00 1.54 -12.21
C GLN A 127 -9.60 0.18 -11.84
N THR A 128 -8.81 -0.69 -11.23
CA THR A 128 -9.26 -2.00 -10.77
C THR A 128 -10.33 -1.86 -9.69
N MET A 129 -10.13 -0.92 -8.75
CA MET A 129 -11.10 -0.63 -7.70
C MET A 129 -12.44 -0.15 -8.27
N GLN A 130 -12.40 0.74 -9.26
CA GLN A 130 -13.61 1.25 -9.92
C GLN A 130 -14.37 0.14 -10.64
N LYS A 131 -13.66 -0.77 -11.31
CA LYS A 131 -14.29 -1.91 -11.98
C LYS A 131 -14.99 -2.82 -10.98
N ALA A 132 -14.34 -3.09 -9.84
CA ALA A 132 -14.93 -3.91 -8.78
C ALA A 132 -16.19 -3.25 -8.22
N GLY A 133 -16.15 -1.93 -8.02
CA GLY A 133 -17.30 -1.15 -7.57
C GLY A 133 -18.43 -1.13 -8.59
N ALA A 134 -18.10 -1.10 -9.88
CA ALA A 134 -19.09 -1.05 -10.96
C ALA A 134 -19.84 -2.38 -11.13
N THR A 135 -19.26 -3.50 -10.70
CA THR A 135 -19.88 -4.83 -10.83
C THR A 135 -20.77 -5.22 -9.66
N THR A 136 -20.77 -4.40 -8.63
CA THR A 136 -21.66 -4.62 -7.48
C THR A 136 -22.85 -3.68 -7.55
#